data_d948527283ef6505102eab74bb51aba9
#
_entry.id   d948527283ef6505102eab74bb51aba9
#
_cell.length_a   1.000
_cell.length_b   1.000
_cell.length_c   1.000
_cell.angle_alpha   90.00
_cell.angle_beta   90.00
_cell.angle_gamma   90.00
#
_symmetry.space_group_name_H-M   'P 1'
#
loop_
_entity.id
_entity.type
_entity.pdbx_description
1 polymer ?
#
loop_
_entity_poly.entity_id
_entity_poly.type
_entity_poly.pdbx_seq_one_letter_code
_entity_poly.pdbx_strand_id
1 'polypeptide(L)'
;DLIRQEAFTMDKEKYSIIFSSLTGNTKKLADTIRAVLPAEDCDYFGAPKAEELHSEILYIGFWTDKGNADSATLELLSKLRDKKVFLFGTAGFGGSEAYFQKILEHVKQSVGPSNSVFGEYMCQGKMPQSVRDRYMKMKTQPEHPANIDALIENFDRALSHPDEDDLERLRKIVLDRQ
;
A
#
# COMPACT_ATOMS: atom_id res chain seq x y z
N ASP A 1 38.60 -18.56 -4.99
CA ASP A 1 37.94 -17.29 -5.35
C ASP A 1 36.63 -17.49 -6.11
N LEU A 2 36.47 -18.54 -6.91
CA LEU A 2 35.22 -18.97 -7.50
C LEU A 2 34.17 -19.34 -6.42
N ILE A 3 34.62 -19.99 -5.35
CA ILE A 3 33.76 -20.37 -4.21
C ILE A 3 33.27 -19.13 -3.45
N ARG A 4 34.09 -18.08 -3.36
CA ARG A 4 33.67 -16.80 -2.76
C ARG A 4 32.70 -16.03 -3.64
N GLN A 5 32.85 -16.12 -4.96
CA GLN A 5 31.93 -15.49 -5.89
C GLN A 5 30.57 -16.20 -5.94
N GLU A 6 30.56 -17.53 -5.85
CA GLU A 6 29.32 -18.30 -5.78
C GLU A 6 28.57 -18.06 -4.46
N ALA A 7 29.28 -17.94 -3.33
CA ALA A 7 28.68 -17.60 -2.03
C ALA A 7 28.10 -16.18 -2.03
N PHE A 8 28.71 -15.25 -2.78
CA PHE A 8 28.21 -13.86 -2.88
C PHE A 8 26.99 -13.77 -3.80
N THR A 9 26.90 -14.61 -4.84
CA THR A 9 25.72 -14.66 -5.73
C THR A 9 24.56 -15.47 -5.17
N MET A 10 24.79 -16.28 -4.12
CA MET A 10 23.74 -17.05 -3.44
C MET A 10 23.06 -16.27 -2.29
N ASP A 11 23.65 -15.15 -1.86
CA ASP A 11 23.06 -14.25 -0.88
C ASP A 11 22.08 -13.30 -1.55
N LYS A 12 20.92 -13.85 -1.95
CA LYS A 12 19.83 -13.03 -2.47
C LYS A 12 19.34 -12.11 -1.36
N GLU A 13 19.12 -10.85 -1.71
CA GLU A 13 18.60 -9.88 -0.78
C GLU A 13 17.24 -10.32 -0.23
N LYS A 14 17.14 -10.40 1.08
CA LYS A 14 15.88 -10.65 1.78
C LYS A 14 14.97 -9.44 1.67
N TYR A 15 13.68 -9.69 1.70
CA TYR A 15 12.68 -8.64 1.73
C TYR A 15 11.68 -8.87 2.84
N SER A 16 11.00 -7.80 3.25
CA SER A 16 9.87 -7.88 4.18
C SER A 16 8.65 -7.18 3.56
N ILE A 17 7.47 -7.66 3.87
CA ILE A 17 6.20 -7.04 3.48
C ILE A 17 5.50 -6.62 4.77
N ILE A 18 5.38 -5.32 4.97
CA ILE A 18 4.81 -4.74 6.18
C ILE A 18 3.59 -3.91 5.75
N PHE A 19 2.43 -4.23 6.29
CA PHE A 19 1.21 -3.56 5.85
C PHE A 19 0.26 -3.29 6.99
N SER A 20 -0.41 -2.14 6.91
CA SER A 20 -1.54 -1.77 7.73
C SER A 20 -2.81 -1.94 6.90
N SER A 21 -3.77 -2.69 7.40
CA SER A 21 -5.00 -2.98 6.68
C SER A 21 -6.21 -2.82 7.61
N LEU A 22 -7.17 -2.00 7.18
CA LEU A 22 -8.39 -1.74 7.94
C LEU A 22 -9.53 -2.67 7.53
N THR A 23 -9.73 -2.85 6.22
CA THR A 23 -10.86 -3.60 5.65
C THR A 23 -10.42 -4.82 4.82
N GLY A 24 -9.14 -5.16 4.87
CA GLY A 24 -8.57 -6.25 4.09
C GLY A 24 -8.06 -5.87 2.70
N ASN A 25 -8.25 -4.65 2.26
CA ASN A 25 -7.80 -4.20 0.93
C ASN A 25 -6.28 -4.25 0.79
N THR A 26 -5.58 -3.63 1.73
CA THR A 26 -4.11 -3.57 1.73
C THR A 26 -3.52 -4.98 1.89
N LYS A 27 -4.13 -5.80 2.72
CA LYS A 27 -3.72 -7.20 2.89
C LYS A 27 -3.82 -7.97 1.58
N LYS A 28 -4.86 -7.73 0.78
CA LYS A 28 -5.04 -8.36 -0.53
C LYS A 28 -3.88 -8.02 -1.48
N LEU A 29 -3.42 -6.77 -1.46
CA LEU A 29 -2.24 -6.35 -2.21
C LEU A 29 -0.97 -7.01 -1.66
N ALA A 30 -0.81 -7.06 -0.34
CA ALA A 30 0.34 -7.71 0.30
C ALA A 30 0.44 -9.19 -0.06
N ASP A 31 -0.69 -9.91 -0.01
CA ASP A 31 -0.77 -11.32 -0.41
C ASP A 31 -0.36 -11.51 -1.87
N THR A 32 -0.76 -10.59 -2.74
CA THR A 32 -0.43 -10.61 -4.17
C THR A 32 1.08 -10.42 -4.39
N ILE A 33 1.71 -9.50 -3.69
CA ILE A 33 3.17 -9.29 -3.75
C ILE A 33 3.91 -10.53 -3.28
N ARG A 34 3.48 -11.10 -2.15
CA ARG A 34 4.08 -12.31 -1.59
C ARG A 34 4.02 -13.48 -2.57
N ALA A 35 2.93 -13.60 -3.31
CA ALA A 35 2.72 -14.70 -4.26
C ALA A 35 3.65 -14.65 -5.47
N VAL A 36 4.16 -13.48 -5.86
CA VAL A 36 5.04 -13.32 -7.04
C VAL A 36 6.52 -13.21 -6.70
N LEU A 37 6.87 -13.02 -5.43
CA LEU A 37 8.26 -12.95 -4.97
C LEU A 37 8.70 -14.30 -4.39
N PRO A 38 10.02 -14.59 -4.38
CA PRO A 38 10.52 -15.83 -3.79
C PRO A 38 10.15 -15.95 -2.32
N ALA A 39 9.40 -16.99 -1.95
CA ALA A 39 8.92 -17.19 -0.59
C ALA A 39 10.07 -17.38 0.41
N GLU A 40 11.14 -18.01 0.00
CA GLU A 40 12.32 -18.29 0.82
C GLU A 40 13.09 -17.03 1.23
N ASP A 41 12.91 -15.93 0.47
CA ASP A 41 13.58 -14.66 0.75
C ASP A 41 12.72 -13.70 1.58
N CYS A 42 11.49 -14.09 1.91
CA CYS A 42 10.59 -13.30 2.74
C CYS A 42 10.96 -13.42 4.23
N ASP A 43 11.49 -12.35 4.78
CA ASP A 43 11.98 -12.30 6.16
C ASP A 43 10.87 -12.02 7.17
N TYR A 44 9.91 -11.17 6.79
CA TYR A 44 8.77 -10.80 7.61
C TYR A 44 7.56 -10.50 6.73
N PHE A 45 6.40 -10.89 7.19
CA PHE A 45 5.11 -10.59 6.56
C PHE A 45 4.09 -10.30 7.66
N GLY A 46 3.64 -9.06 7.76
CA GLY A 46 2.66 -8.70 8.79
C GLY A 46 2.52 -7.21 9.06
N ALA A 47 1.97 -6.90 10.23
CA ALA A 47 1.69 -5.55 10.68
C ALA A 47 2.96 -4.74 10.94
N PRO A 48 2.88 -3.39 10.97
CA PRO A 48 4.03 -2.53 11.22
C PRO A 48 4.69 -2.80 12.58
N LYS A 49 5.94 -3.24 12.54
CA LYS A 49 6.82 -3.45 13.70
C LYS A 49 8.25 -3.13 13.30
N ALA A 50 8.74 -1.95 13.67
CA ALA A 50 10.05 -1.47 13.25
C ALA A 50 11.21 -2.31 13.76
N GLU A 51 11.11 -2.87 14.96
CA GLU A 51 12.17 -3.66 15.62
C GLU A 51 12.43 -5.02 14.98
N GLU A 52 11.54 -5.51 14.13
CA GLU A 52 11.69 -6.81 13.47
C GLU A 52 12.15 -6.68 12.00
N LEU A 53 12.53 -5.47 11.58
CA LEU A 53 12.91 -5.19 10.19
C LEU A 53 14.42 -5.29 10.00
N HIS A 54 14.86 -6.48 9.59
CA HIS A 54 16.29 -6.75 9.31
C HIS A 54 16.61 -6.69 7.81
N SER A 55 15.60 -6.74 6.95
CA SER A 55 15.77 -6.68 5.51
C SER A 55 16.09 -5.26 5.04
N GLU A 56 16.90 -5.15 3.98
CA GLU A 56 17.14 -3.86 3.31
C GLU A 56 16.00 -3.46 2.40
N ILE A 57 15.28 -4.44 1.84
CA ILE A 57 14.16 -4.23 0.91
C ILE A 57 12.85 -4.39 1.66
N LEU A 58 12.03 -3.34 1.63
CA LEU A 58 10.75 -3.31 2.32
C LEU A 58 9.62 -2.96 1.35
N TYR A 59 8.61 -3.81 1.31
CA TYR A 59 7.33 -3.53 0.65
C TYR A 59 6.37 -3.05 1.73
N ILE A 60 6.02 -1.77 1.71
CA ILE A 60 5.23 -1.14 2.77
C ILE A 60 3.86 -0.75 2.24
N GLY A 61 2.83 -1.33 2.85
CA GLY A 61 1.45 -1.16 2.45
C GLY A 61 0.64 -0.34 3.44
N PHE A 62 -0.20 0.56 2.91
CA PHE A 62 -1.03 1.45 3.71
C PHE A 62 -2.46 1.54 3.17
N TRP A 63 -3.37 1.96 4.05
CA TRP A 63 -4.67 2.46 3.64
C TRP A 63 -4.66 3.98 3.77
N THR A 64 -5.47 4.65 2.95
CA THR A 64 -5.49 6.11 2.90
C THR A 64 -6.42 6.68 3.95
N ASP A 65 -5.89 7.60 4.74
CA ASP A 65 -6.61 8.37 5.75
C ASP A 65 -6.35 9.86 5.49
N LYS A 66 -7.40 10.58 5.11
CA LYS A 66 -7.35 12.05 4.88
C LYS A 66 -6.23 12.48 3.92
N GLY A 67 -6.06 11.76 2.82
CA GLY A 67 -5.10 12.11 1.78
C GLY A 67 -3.66 11.71 2.06
N ASN A 68 -3.42 10.92 3.11
CA ASN A 68 -2.11 10.41 3.48
C ASN A 68 -2.23 8.94 3.91
N ALA A 69 -1.11 8.31 4.19
CA ALA A 69 -1.13 6.98 4.79
C ALA A 69 -1.69 7.02 6.21
N ASP A 70 -2.20 5.89 6.68
CA ASP A 70 -2.62 5.70 8.06
C ASP A 70 -1.46 5.95 9.03
N SER A 71 -1.80 6.31 10.26
CA SER A 71 -0.82 6.75 11.27
C SER A 71 0.24 5.68 11.59
N ALA A 72 -0.14 4.41 11.65
CA ALA A 72 0.81 3.34 11.94
C ALA A 72 1.88 3.22 10.86
N THR A 73 1.50 3.37 9.58
CA THR A 73 2.44 3.38 8.45
C THR A 73 3.35 4.60 8.49
N LEU A 74 2.79 5.78 8.75
CA LEU A 74 3.59 7.01 8.83
C LEU A 74 4.63 6.94 9.95
N GLU A 75 4.25 6.39 11.10
CA GLU A 75 5.17 6.18 12.21
C GLU A 75 6.30 5.23 11.82
N LEU A 76 5.98 4.11 11.16
CA LEU A 76 6.98 3.18 10.65
C LEU A 76 7.96 3.87 9.69
N LEU A 77 7.43 4.59 8.70
CA LEU A 77 8.26 5.28 7.70
C LEU A 77 9.24 6.26 8.33
N SER A 78 8.83 6.95 9.39
CA SER A 78 9.68 7.93 10.09
C SER A 78 10.88 7.30 10.81
N LYS A 79 10.81 6.00 11.09
CA LYS A 79 11.85 5.26 11.82
C LYS A 79 12.84 4.53 10.89
N LEU A 80 12.54 4.45 9.60
CA LEU A 80 13.37 3.73 8.64
C LEU A 80 14.67 4.48 8.34
N ARG A 81 15.77 3.71 8.23
CA ARG A 81 17.09 4.21 7.85
C ARG A 81 17.75 3.25 6.88
N ASP A 82 18.28 3.79 5.80
CA ASP A 82 19.08 3.06 4.81
C ASP A 82 18.33 1.89 4.15
N LYS A 83 17.02 2.08 3.91
CA LYS A 83 16.15 1.06 3.31
C LYS A 83 15.79 1.38 1.88
N LYS A 84 15.49 0.33 1.11
CA LYS A 84 14.89 0.41 -0.22
C LYS A 84 13.42 0.06 -0.06
N VAL A 85 12.54 0.99 -0.42
CA VAL A 85 11.11 0.91 -0.11
C VAL A 85 10.28 0.86 -1.39
N PHE A 86 9.38 -0.11 -1.45
CA PHE A 86 8.29 -0.15 -2.40
C PHE A 86 7.01 0.21 -1.66
N LEU A 87 6.34 1.30 -2.07
CA LEU A 87 5.11 1.74 -1.43
C LEU A 87 3.90 1.21 -2.20
N PHE A 88 2.96 0.62 -1.49
CA PHE A 88 1.69 0.23 -2.09
C PHE A 88 0.54 0.63 -1.17
N GLY A 89 -0.59 1.03 -1.75
CA GLY A 89 -1.68 1.50 -0.94
C GLY A 89 -3.03 1.42 -1.62
N THR A 90 -4.07 1.62 -0.82
CA THR A 90 -5.45 1.64 -1.27
C THR A 90 -6.14 2.91 -0.82
N ALA A 91 -7.13 3.36 -1.58
CA ALA A 91 -7.96 4.50 -1.24
C ALA A 91 -9.41 4.21 -1.61
N GLY A 92 -10.34 4.67 -0.79
CA GLY A 92 -11.78 4.52 -1.05
C GLY A 92 -12.23 5.36 -2.24
N PHE A 93 -11.60 6.51 -2.47
CA PHE A 93 -11.79 7.31 -3.67
C PHE A 93 -10.81 6.83 -4.73
N GLY A 94 -11.27 6.74 -5.97
CA GLY A 94 -10.46 6.19 -7.04
C GLY A 94 -10.79 6.79 -8.40
N GLY A 95 -10.20 6.20 -9.45
CA GLY A 95 -10.46 6.54 -10.82
C GLY A 95 -9.57 7.62 -11.42
N SER A 96 -8.58 8.13 -10.68
CA SER A 96 -7.66 9.15 -11.18
C SER A 96 -6.23 8.85 -10.73
N GLU A 97 -5.34 8.68 -11.70
CA GLU A 97 -3.89 8.57 -11.45
C GLU A 97 -3.36 9.81 -10.72
N ALA A 98 -3.84 11.00 -11.06
CA ALA A 98 -3.43 12.25 -10.42
C ALA A 98 -3.76 12.25 -8.92
N TYR A 99 -4.90 11.69 -8.54
CA TYR A 99 -5.30 11.58 -7.14
C TYR A 99 -4.36 10.64 -6.36
N PHE A 100 -4.07 9.48 -6.93
CA PHE A 100 -3.14 8.52 -6.31
C PHE A 100 -1.73 9.09 -6.21
N GLN A 101 -1.25 9.77 -7.24
CA GLN A 101 0.06 10.43 -7.21
C GLN A 101 0.16 11.46 -6.10
N LYS A 102 -0.90 12.23 -5.87
CA LYS A 102 -0.94 13.22 -4.81
C LYS A 102 -0.83 12.58 -3.42
N ILE A 103 -1.52 11.46 -3.21
CA ILE A 103 -1.41 10.70 -1.97
C ILE A 103 0.02 10.17 -1.79
N LEU A 104 0.57 9.54 -2.83
CA LEU A 104 1.93 8.99 -2.79
C LEU A 104 2.98 10.08 -2.49
N GLU A 105 2.82 11.26 -3.04
CA GLU A 105 3.71 12.40 -2.74
C GLU A 105 3.67 12.76 -1.25
N HIS A 106 2.47 12.78 -0.65
CA HIS A 106 2.33 13.02 0.79
C HIS A 106 3.00 11.91 1.61
N VAL A 107 2.76 10.66 1.26
CA VAL A 107 3.36 9.51 1.96
C VAL A 107 4.88 9.55 1.88
N LYS A 108 5.43 9.84 0.71
CA LYS A 108 6.88 9.93 0.49
C LYS A 108 7.56 11.00 1.35
N GLN A 109 6.85 12.05 1.75
CA GLN A 109 7.39 13.07 2.66
C GLN A 109 7.77 12.51 4.03
N SER A 110 7.16 11.41 4.44
CA SER A 110 7.48 10.75 5.71
C SER A 110 8.63 9.75 5.59
N VAL A 111 9.07 9.46 4.37
CA VAL A 111 10.24 8.60 4.13
C VAL A 111 11.50 9.44 4.31
N GLY A 112 12.35 9.06 5.26
CA GLY A 112 13.59 9.79 5.54
C GLY A 112 14.58 9.74 4.37
N PRO A 113 15.50 10.72 4.28
CA PRO A 113 16.36 10.90 3.10
C PRO A 113 17.41 9.79 2.90
N SER A 114 17.70 9.00 3.93
CA SER A 114 18.61 7.86 3.79
C SER A 114 17.99 6.67 3.05
N ASN A 115 16.67 6.68 2.87
CA ASN A 115 15.93 5.63 2.20
C ASN A 115 15.68 5.97 0.74
N SER A 116 15.57 4.96 -0.11
CA SER A 116 15.19 5.14 -1.51
C SER A 116 13.84 4.45 -1.78
N VAL A 117 12.99 5.10 -2.56
CA VAL A 117 11.73 4.51 -3.03
C VAL A 117 11.95 3.98 -4.43
N PHE A 118 11.92 2.67 -4.60
CA PHE A 118 12.22 2.04 -5.88
C PHE A 118 10.97 1.64 -6.68
N GLY A 119 9.79 1.79 -6.10
CA GLY A 119 8.54 1.51 -6.78
C GLY A 119 7.35 1.97 -5.95
N GLU A 120 6.21 2.13 -6.61
CA GLU A 120 4.98 2.56 -5.97
C GLU A 120 3.77 2.09 -6.75
N TYR A 121 2.68 1.84 -6.03
CA TYR A 121 1.41 1.44 -6.63
C TYR A 121 0.25 1.83 -5.72
N MET A 122 -0.84 2.30 -6.31
CA MET A 122 -2.11 2.49 -5.62
C MET A 122 -3.28 2.02 -6.47
N CYS A 123 -4.31 1.54 -5.80
CA CYS A 123 -5.60 1.25 -6.41
C CYS A 123 -6.74 1.61 -5.47
N GLN A 124 -7.95 1.59 -6.00
CA GLN A 124 -9.16 1.77 -5.20
C GLN A 124 -9.39 0.53 -4.32
N GLY A 125 -10.01 0.74 -3.16
CA GLY A 125 -10.40 -0.33 -2.24
C GLY A 125 -11.77 -0.07 -1.63
N LYS A 126 -12.49 -1.12 -1.30
CA LYS A 126 -13.82 -1.01 -0.70
C LYS A 126 -13.77 -0.31 0.65
N MET A 127 -14.76 0.52 0.91
CA MET A 127 -14.96 1.17 2.20
C MET A 127 -15.92 0.37 3.09
N PRO A 128 -15.86 0.54 4.42
CA PRO A 128 -16.82 -0.09 5.33
C PRO A 128 -18.25 0.37 5.04
N GLN A 129 -19.22 -0.51 5.25
CA GLN A 129 -20.64 -0.21 5.06
C GLN A 129 -21.09 1.01 5.88
N SER A 130 -20.48 1.24 7.04
CA SER A 130 -20.76 2.42 7.89
C SER A 130 -20.58 3.74 7.15
N VAL A 131 -19.69 3.81 6.18
CA VAL A 131 -19.49 5.01 5.36
C VAL A 131 -20.71 5.28 4.49
N ARG A 132 -21.25 4.23 3.85
CA ARG A 132 -22.47 4.37 3.04
C ARG A 132 -23.67 4.77 3.89
N ASP A 133 -23.80 4.15 5.05
CA ASP A 133 -24.88 4.46 5.99
C ASP A 133 -24.82 5.93 6.42
N ARG A 134 -23.63 6.45 6.67
CA ARG A 134 -23.41 7.87 6.97
C ARG A 134 -23.81 8.77 5.81
N TYR A 135 -23.44 8.42 4.58
CA TYR A 135 -23.82 9.18 3.39
C TYR A 135 -25.34 9.21 3.20
N MET A 136 -26.01 8.08 3.39
CA MET A 136 -27.46 7.98 3.29
C MET A 136 -28.16 8.86 4.33
N LYS A 137 -27.62 8.87 5.56
CA LYS A 137 -28.11 9.72 6.63
C LYS A 137 -27.89 11.21 6.30
N MET A 138 -26.71 11.57 5.81
CA MET A 138 -26.40 12.94 5.41
C MET A 138 -27.34 13.43 4.32
N LYS A 139 -27.70 12.58 3.37
CA LYS A 139 -28.59 12.90 2.26
C LYS A 139 -29.99 13.34 2.74
N THR A 140 -30.44 12.86 3.90
CA THR A 140 -31.73 13.22 4.49
C THR A 140 -31.73 14.57 5.16
N GLN A 141 -30.59 15.19 5.38
CA GLN A 141 -30.45 16.49 6.04
C GLN A 141 -30.68 17.64 5.04
N PRO A 142 -31.29 18.77 5.50
CA PRO A 142 -31.47 19.94 4.63
C PRO A 142 -30.14 20.49 4.10
N GLU A 143 -29.10 20.46 4.92
CA GLU A 143 -27.75 20.86 4.55
C GLU A 143 -26.89 19.61 4.39
N HIS A 144 -26.63 19.22 3.17
CA HIS A 144 -25.74 18.10 2.85
C HIS A 144 -24.81 18.50 1.69
N PRO A 145 -23.66 17.79 1.52
CA PRO A 145 -22.79 18.06 0.38
C PRO A 145 -23.54 17.96 -0.95
N ALA A 146 -23.33 18.92 -1.84
CA ALA A 146 -23.99 18.94 -3.15
C ALA A 146 -23.66 17.69 -4.00
N ASN A 147 -22.49 17.06 -3.72
CA ASN A 147 -22.02 15.88 -4.42
C ASN A 147 -22.33 14.57 -3.69
N ILE A 148 -23.29 14.55 -2.76
CA ILE A 148 -23.56 13.36 -1.93
C ILE A 148 -23.92 12.13 -2.79
N ASP A 149 -24.65 12.29 -3.88
CA ASP A 149 -24.98 11.19 -4.77
C ASP A 149 -23.74 10.64 -5.47
N ALA A 150 -22.79 11.49 -5.83
CA ALA A 150 -21.51 11.08 -6.40
C ALA A 150 -20.65 10.32 -5.40
N LEU A 151 -20.70 10.69 -4.11
CA LEU A 151 -20.01 9.98 -3.05
C LEU A 151 -20.56 8.56 -2.85
N ILE A 152 -21.89 8.42 -2.88
CA ILE A 152 -22.56 7.13 -2.77
C ILE A 152 -22.23 6.25 -3.99
N GLU A 153 -22.27 6.81 -5.18
CA GLU A 153 -21.91 6.11 -6.41
C GLU A 153 -20.47 5.65 -6.40
N ASN A 154 -19.55 6.48 -5.93
CA ASN A 154 -18.14 6.09 -5.73
C ASN A 154 -18.01 4.94 -4.73
N PHE A 155 -18.74 4.98 -3.62
CA PHE A 155 -18.75 3.89 -2.64
C PHE A 155 -19.16 2.57 -3.31
N ASP A 156 -20.23 2.60 -4.10
CA ASP A 156 -20.75 1.39 -4.75
C ASP A 156 -19.76 0.85 -5.78
N ARG A 157 -19.07 1.71 -6.53
CA ARG A 157 -18.00 1.29 -7.45
C ARG A 157 -16.80 0.70 -6.72
N ALA A 158 -16.47 1.22 -5.55
CA ALA A 158 -15.34 0.76 -4.76
C ALA A 158 -15.53 -0.66 -4.20
N LEU A 159 -16.76 -1.13 -4.08
CA LEU A 159 -17.07 -2.44 -3.47
C LEU A 159 -16.36 -3.62 -4.12
N SER A 160 -16.11 -3.56 -5.43
CA SER A 160 -15.43 -4.62 -6.17
C SER A 160 -13.91 -4.49 -6.19
N HIS A 161 -13.36 -3.44 -5.59
CA HIS A 161 -11.92 -3.18 -5.57
C HIS A 161 -11.25 -3.52 -4.23
N PRO A 162 -10.00 -4.00 -4.22
CA PRO A 162 -9.19 -4.31 -5.42
C PRO A 162 -9.77 -5.48 -6.21
N ASP A 163 -9.86 -5.33 -7.54
CA ASP A 163 -10.27 -6.40 -8.44
C ASP A 163 -9.06 -7.10 -9.07
N GLU A 164 -9.29 -8.10 -9.92
CA GLU A 164 -8.22 -8.86 -10.55
C GLU A 164 -7.34 -7.99 -11.46
N ASP A 165 -7.90 -7.00 -12.13
CA ASP A 165 -7.12 -6.06 -12.95
C ASP A 165 -6.18 -5.22 -12.10
N ASP A 166 -6.64 -4.78 -10.93
CA ASP A 166 -5.80 -4.07 -9.94
C ASP A 166 -4.61 -4.93 -9.51
N LEU A 167 -4.88 -6.20 -9.21
CA LEU A 167 -3.85 -7.14 -8.76
C LEU A 167 -2.85 -7.47 -9.87
N GLU A 168 -3.32 -7.61 -11.10
CA GLU A 168 -2.46 -7.88 -12.26
C GLU A 168 -1.51 -6.71 -12.53
N ARG A 169 -2.01 -5.47 -12.43
CA ARG A 169 -1.14 -4.29 -12.56
C ARG A 169 -0.07 -4.25 -11.47
N LEU A 170 -0.45 -4.61 -10.24
CA LEU A 170 0.50 -4.68 -9.14
C LEU A 170 1.59 -5.73 -9.40
N ARG A 171 1.21 -6.94 -9.84
CA ARG A 171 2.18 -8.00 -10.17
C ARG A 171 3.21 -7.54 -11.19
N LYS A 172 2.76 -6.89 -12.25
CA LYS A 172 3.65 -6.37 -13.31
C LYS A 172 4.64 -5.36 -12.78
N ILE A 173 4.16 -4.41 -11.98
CA ILE A 173 5.03 -3.37 -11.41
C ILE A 173 6.06 -4.00 -10.46
N VAL A 174 5.65 -4.91 -9.60
CA VAL A 174 6.56 -5.59 -8.66
C VAL A 174 7.65 -6.35 -9.42
N LEU A 175 7.28 -7.09 -10.46
CA LEU A 175 8.24 -7.86 -11.27
C LEU A 175 9.16 -6.95 -12.07
N ASP A 176 8.68 -5.82 -12.58
CA ASP A 176 9.48 -4.86 -13.34
C ASP A 176 10.53 -4.15 -12.49
N ARG A 177 10.31 -4.08 -11.17
CA ARG A 177 11.21 -3.38 -10.23
C ARG A 177 12.25 -4.30 -9.58
N GLN A 178 12.35 -5.55 -10.00
CA GLN A 178 13.36 -6.48 -9.46
C GLN A 178 14.79 -6.23 -9.95
#